data_f4f58395ecd3b00956b3bc6a24423bc2
#
_entry.id   f4f58395ecd3b00956b3bc6a24423bc2
#
_cell.length_a   1.000
_cell.length_b   1.000
_cell.length_c   1.000
_cell.angle_alpha   90.00
_cell.angle_beta   90.00
_cell.angle_gamma   90.00
#
_symmetry.space_group_name_H-M   'P 1'
#
loop_
_entity.id
_entity.type
_entity.pdbx_description
1 polymer ?
#
loop_
_entity_poly.entity_id
_entity_poly.type
_entity_poly.pdbx_seq_one_letter_code
_entity_poly.pdbx_strand_id
1 'polypeptide(L)' 'RVALTVEELGEFAAAITKGKPKEEASEELADLLILILGHSLAMHIDLESEFHSKMDKIMLRKARRGNLGIRVTEYDGE' A
#
# COMPACT_ATOMS: atom_id res chain seq x y z
N ARG A 1 12.84 -5.51 -11.34
CA ARG A 1 12.37 -5.23 -9.97
C ARG A 1 10.90 -4.90 -9.92
N VAL A 2 10.45 -4.06 -10.85
CA VAL A 2 9.04 -3.76 -10.89
C VAL A 2 8.24 -5.02 -11.18
N ALA A 3 8.73 -5.85 -12.07
CA ALA A 3 8.07 -7.11 -12.37
C ALA A 3 7.98 -8.01 -11.14
N LEU A 4 9.04 -8.04 -10.33
CA LEU A 4 9.02 -8.82 -9.09
C LEU A 4 7.97 -8.28 -8.13
N THR A 5 7.83 -6.97 -8.06
CA THR A 5 6.82 -6.37 -7.20
C THR A 5 5.43 -6.81 -7.61
N VAL A 6 5.16 -6.83 -8.90
CA VAL A 6 3.88 -7.28 -9.41
C VAL A 6 3.65 -8.76 -9.10
N GLU A 7 4.69 -9.57 -9.23
CA GLU A 7 4.60 -10.99 -8.91
C GLU A 7 4.26 -11.21 -7.44
N GLU A 8 4.94 -10.47 -6.55
CA GLU A 8 4.69 -10.63 -5.13
C GLU A 8 3.29 -10.17 -4.75
N LEU A 9 2.82 -9.11 -5.38
CA LEU A 9 1.45 -8.66 -5.16
C LEU A 9 0.47 -9.75 -5.59
N GLY A 10 0.75 -10.40 -6.71
CA GLY A 10 -0.09 -11.50 -7.19
C GLY A 10 -0.10 -12.67 -6.23
N GLU A 11 1.05 -13.00 -5.64
CA GLU A 11 1.12 -14.09 -4.68
C GLU A 11 0.37 -13.77 -3.42
N PHE A 12 0.45 -12.52 -2.96
CA PHE A 12 -0.35 -12.09 -1.82
C PHE A 12 -1.84 -12.22 -2.14
N ALA A 13 -2.25 -11.75 -3.31
CA ALA A 13 -3.64 -11.83 -3.72
C ALA A 13 -4.11 -13.28 -3.78
N ALA A 14 -3.27 -14.17 -4.31
CA ALA A 14 -3.60 -15.59 -4.40
C ALA A 14 -3.75 -16.21 -3.02
N ALA A 15 -2.91 -15.81 -2.07
CA ALA A 15 -3.01 -16.32 -0.72
C ALA A 15 -4.37 -15.97 -0.11
N ILE A 16 -4.86 -14.77 -0.38
CA ILE A 16 -6.15 -14.33 0.12
C ILE A 16 -7.29 -15.07 -0.58
N THR A 17 -7.27 -15.09 -1.92
CA THR A 17 -8.39 -15.63 -2.67
C THR A 17 -8.50 -17.15 -2.54
N LYS A 18 -7.40 -17.82 -2.29
CA LYS A 18 -7.42 -19.27 -2.13
C LYS A 18 -7.57 -19.70 -0.69
N GLY A 19 -7.76 -18.75 0.22
CA GLY A 19 -7.99 -19.09 1.61
C GLY A 19 -6.82 -19.74 2.30
N LYS A 20 -5.60 -19.36 1.92
CA LYS A 20 -4.42 -19.92 2.53
C LYS A 20 -4.23 -19.38 3.95
N PRO A 21 -3.43 -20.06 4.78
CA PRO A 21 -3.23 -19.62 6.15
C PRO A 21 -2.74 -18.17 6.22
N LYS A 22 -3.15 -17.48 7.27
CA LYS A 22 -2.78 -16.08 7.47
C LYS A 22 -1.27 -15.88 7.44
N GLU A 23 -0.53 -16.87 7.95
CA GLU A 23 0.93 -16.77 7.98
C GLU A 23 1.50 -16.65 6.57
N GLU A 24 0.91 -17.34 5.63
CA GLU A 24 1.40 -17.28 4.26
C GLU A 24 1.14 -15.91 3.65
N ALA A 25 -0.05 -15.37 3.85
CA ALA A 25 -0.36 -14.03 3.37
C ALA A 25 0.55 -13.00 4.03
N SER A 26 0.88 -13.19 5.30
CA SER A 26 1.77 -12.29 6.03
C SER A 26 3.15 -12.26 5.42
N GLU A 27 3.67 -13.42 5.05
CA GLU A 27 4.99 -13.50 4.41
C GLU A 27 4.99 -12.78 3.07
N GLU A 28 3.95 -13.01 2.28
CA GLU A 28 3.88 -12.37 0.97
C GLU A 28 3.79 -10.84 1.11
N LEU A 29 3.05 -10.39 2.12
CA LEU A 29 2.94 -8.96 2.33
C LEU A 29 4.28 -8.35 2.76
N ALA A 30 5.02 -9.06 3.59
CA ALA A 30 6.35 -8.61 4.00
C ALA A 30 7.30 -8.55 2.81
N ASP A 31 7.25 -9.57 1.94
CA ASP A 31 8.08 -9.59 0.74
C ASP A 31 7.77 -8.38 -0.15
N LEU A 32 6.49 -8.08 -0.29
CA LEU A 32 6.07 -6.94 -1.10
C LEU A 32 6.63 -5.64 -0.52
N LEU A 33 6.56 -5.48 0.80
CA LEU A 33 7.09 -4.28 1.42
C LEU A 33 8.61 -4.15 1.23
N ILE A 34 9.33 -5.26 1.33
CA ILE A 34 10.77 -5.25 1.09
C ILE A 34 11.08 -4.73 -0.31
N LEU A 35 10.32 -5.19 -1.30
CA LEU A 35 10.53 -4.73 -2.68
C LEU A 35 10.19 -3.25 -2.83
N ILE A 36 9.13 -2.79 -2.18
CA ILE A 36 8.74 -1.38 -2.23
C ILE A 36 9.86 -0.52 -1.64
N LEU A 37 10.38 -0.92 -0.49
CA LEU A 37 11.47 -0.19 0.13
C LEU A 37 12.71 -0.20 -0.76
N GLY A 38 12.97 -1.32 -1.42
CA GLY A 38 14.07 -1.43 -2.36
C GLY A 38 13.96 -0.43 -3.50
N HIS A 39 12.76 -0.28 -4.04
CA HIS A 39 12.52 0.69 -5.10
C HIS A 39 12.81 2.11 -4.62
N SER A 40 12.37 2.44 -3.41
CA SER A 40 12.60 3.78 -2.90
C SER A 40 14.08 4.07 -2.75
N LEU A 41 14.85 3.10 -2.29
CA LEU A 41 16.30 3.26 -2.16
C LEU A 41 16.95 3.43 -3.52
N ALA A 42 16.55 2.61 -4.48
CA ALA A 42 17.15 2.66 -5.82
C ALA A 42 16.89 3.99 -6.51
N MET A 43 15.75 4.61 -6.23
CA MET A 43 15.36 5.86 -6.87
C MET A 43 15.66 7.08 -6.00
N HIS A 44 16.29 6.89 -4.86
CA HIS A 44 16.62 7.97 -3.93
C HIS A 44 15.37 8.72 -3.49
N ILE A 45 14.31 7.98 -3.22
CA ILE A 45 13.05 8.55 -2.72
C ILE A 45 13.02 8.42 -1.21
N ASP A 46 12.69 9.52 -0.53
CA ASP A 46 12.44 9.49 0.91
C ASP A 46 11.00 9.01 1.11
N LEU A 47 10.84 7.69 1.11
CA LEU A 47 9.51 7.10 1.14
C LEU A 47 8.76 7.40 2.42
N GLU A 48 9.48 7.47 3.55
CA GLU A 48 8.84 7.77 4.82
C GLU A 48 8.20 9.14 4.79
N SER A 49 8.93 10.13 4.26
CA SER A 49 8.40 11.48 4.16
C SER A 49 7.19 11.53 3.23
N GLU A 50 7.29 10.84 2.10
CA GLU A 50 6.18 10.80 1.15
C GLU A 50 4.96 10.11 1.75
N PHE A 51 5.20 9.06 2.52
CA PHE A 51 4.12 8.34 3.20
C PHE A 51 3.38 9.27 4.15
N HIS A 52 4.12 10.00 4.98
CA HIS A 52 3.48 10.89 5.95
C HIS A 52 2.73 12.02 5.27
N SER A 53 3.30 12.60 4.21
CA SER A 53 2.62 13.63 3.46
C SER A 53 1.31 13.13 2.88
N LYS A 54 1.35 11.93 2.32
CA LYS A 54 0.15 11.36 1.72
C LYS A 54 -0.89 11.03 2.77
N MET A 55 -0.45 10.52 3.91
CA MET A 55 -1.38 10.23 5.01
C MET A 55 -2.07 11.49 5.49
N ASP A 56 -1.33 12.60 5.58
CA ASP A 56 -1.93 13.86 5.98
C ASP A 56 -3.03 14.28 5.02
N LYS A 57 -2.79 14.13 3.71
CA LYS A 57 -3.80 14.44 2.71
C LYS A 57 -5.03 13.57 2.86
N ILE A 58 -4.82 12.27 3.07
CA ILE A 58 -5.91 11.33 3.21
C ILE A 58 -6.74 11.64 4.45
N MET A 59 -6.07 11.94 5.56
CA MET A 59 -6.78 12.26 6.80
C MET A 59 -7.59 13.54 6.66
N LEU A 60 -7.05 14.52 5.93
CA LEU A 60 -7.77 15.76 5.70
C LEU A 60 -9.04 15.50 4.89
N ARG A 61 -8.94 14.69 3.85
CA ARG A 61 -10.12 14.33 3.05
C ARG A 61 -11.14 13.58 3.90
N LYS A 62 -10.68 12.66 4.73
CA LYS A 62 -11.56 11.90 5.58
C LYS A 62 -12.29 12.81 6.56
N ALA A 63 -11.59 13.77 7.13
CA ALA A 63 -12.20 14.71 8.07
C ALA A 63 -13.29 15.53 7.39
N ARG A 64 -13.04 15.96 6.16
CA ARG A 64 -14.01 16.75 5.42
C ARG A 64 -15.29 15.99 5.11
N ARG A 65 -15.18 14.69 4.95
CA ARG A 65 -16.30 13.87 4.50
C ARG A 65 -16.74 12.86 5.53
N GLY A 66 -16.32 13.08 6.77
CA GLY A 66 -16.54 12.09 7.81
C GLY A 66 -18.01 11.79 8.06
N ASN A 67 -18.86 12.80 7.97
CA ASN A 67 -20.27 12.60 8.24
C ASN A 67 -20.99 11.83 7.14
N LEU A 68 -20.31 11.62 6.01
CA LEU A 68 -20.88 10.86 4.91
C LEU A 68 -20.38 9.44 4.88
N GLY A 69 -19.45 9.09 5.73
CA GLY A 69 -18.90 7.74 5.75
C GLY A 69 -18.12 7.38 4.52
N ILE A 70 -17.49 8.34 3.91
CA ILE A 70 -16.82 8.15 2.64
C ILE A 70 -15.50 7.42 2.81
N ARG A 71 -15.19 6.61 1.82
CA ARG A 71 -13.92 5.89 1.79
C ARG A 71 -12.77 6.86 1.68
N VAL A 72 -11.66 6.51 2.36
CA VAL A 72 -10.48 7.39 2.35
C VAL A 72 -9.82 7.43 0.99
N THR A 73 -10.10 6.45 0.14
CA THR A 73 -9.53 6.43 -1.20
C THR A 73 -10.24 7.35 -2.17
N GLU A 74 -11.38 7.86 -1.79
CA GLU A 74 -12.15 8.74 -2.65
C GLU A 74 -11.70 10.18 -2.42
N TYR A 75 -11.32 10.86 -3.49
CA TYR A 75 -10.90 12.23 -3.33
C TYR A 75 -11.03 12.98 -4.65
N ASP A 76 -11.09 14.27 -4.52
CA ASP A 76 -11.32 15.15 -5.64
C ASP A 76 -10.03 15.82 -6.06
N GLY A 77 -9.78 15.83 -7.35
CA GLY A 77 -8.75 16.67 -7.88
C GLY A 77 -7.36 16.38 -7.34
N GLU A 78 -7.14 15.20 -7.01
CA GLU A 78 -5.80 14.80 -6.62
C GLU A 78 -5.04 14.26 -7.80
#